data_e158008cfd13a549588e01d04d0ffca2
#
_entry.id   e158008cfd13a549588e01d04d0ffca2
#
_cell.length_a   1.000
_cell.length_b   1.000
_cell.length_c   1.000
_cell.angle_alpha   90.00
_cell.angle_beta   90.00
_cell.angle_gamma   90.00
#
_symmetry.space_group_name_H-M   'P 1'
#
loop_
_entity.id
_entity.type
_entity.pdbx_description
1 polymer ?
#
loop_
_entity_poly.entity_id
_entity_poly.type
_entity_poly.pdbx_seq_one_letter_code
_entity_poly.pdbx_strand_id
1 'polypeptide(L)'
;MRALIYGLCLLLALPPTAWAQASRVPNLGDGAEITLGAERRLGDSIAREVYRDPDYLDDPVLGDYVRAIWRPLIASARQRGELLPEMEQQFAWDIWLIRDRSINAFALPGGYLGVHLGLIAAVNSADELASVLAHELTHVTQRHIARMMEQQGRQGPVLIGAMILGMLAASRAPVNSGSLNAANAVVVGGQAVAMQSQLNFSRDMEREADRIGFGVMTAAGYEGQSFVSMFEKLQQAARLNDNGAYPYLRSHPMTTERIADAQARQQLLPARSPAPLTPLHAMMAARAQVLVNPGVDAMRKLTAQADPTSLRIAPLARQAGHLYGAVLAALRLREPAQAQHHLTQLQALPGLDAPAQRVVRWLVAEAALASGDAAAALGAFPPESPVLASQRAQQLQLAQTRVATQQPQAIRQAVQALLRWTDQHPRDALAWMLLSSAYQAQGDELRAIRAQAESRFVQMDYPAAVDRFKAAQTLASEWTRSGRLDRAGHVEAAIIDARLRESEQLRREQALQR
;
A
#
# COMPACT_ATOMS: atom_id res chain seq x y z
N MET A 1 -77.62 10.08 -21.51
CA MET A 1 -77.06 8.84 -21.01
C MET A 1 -75.89 8.33 -21.86
N ARG A 2 -74.83 9.11 -22.05
CA ARG A 2 -73.60 8.68 -22.80
C ARG A 2 -72.34 9.43 -22.36
N ALA A 3 -72.26 9.88 -21.12
CA ALA A 3 -71.16 10.65 -20.60
C ALA A 3 -70.55 10.14 -19.27
N LEU A 4 -70.78 8.87 -18.91
CA LEU A 4 -70.40 8.31 -17.59
C LEU A 4 -69.59 7.00 -17.68
N ILE A 5 -69.09 6.60 -18.87
CA ILE A 5 -68.35 5.35 -19.08
C ILE A 5 -66.83 5.56 -19.41
N TYR A 6 -66.40 6.80 -19.64
CA TYR A 6 -64.96 7.06 -19.96
C TYR A 6 -64.08 7.48 -18.78
N GLY A 7 -64.59 7.49 -17.55
CA GLY A 7 -63.89 7.92 -16.36
C GLY A 7 -63.19 6.82 -15.53
N LEU A 8 -63.35 5.53 -15.90
CA LEU A 8 -62.89 4.43 -15.00
C LEU A 8 -61.77 3.55 -15.60
N CYS A 9 -61.22 3.87 -16.77
CA CYS A 9 -60.16 3.07 -17.37
C CYS A 9 -58.77 3.71 -17.40
N LEU A 10 -58.54 4.83 -16.67
CA LEU A 10 -57.24 5.52 -16.67
C LEU A 10 -56.47 5.42 -15.33
N LEU A 11 -56.84 4.50 -14.44
CA LEU A 11 -56.22 4.37 -13.09
C LEU A 11 -55.51 3.02 -12.87
N LEU A 12 -55.21 2.26 -13.94
CA LEU A 12 -54.59 0.92 -13.82
C LEU A 12 -53.28 0.75 -14.63
N ALA A 13 -52.56 1.82 -14.93
CA ALA A 13 -51.28 1.73 -15.63
C ALA A 13 -50.17 2.53 -14.95
N LEU A 14 -49.99 2.33 -13.64
CA LEU A 14 -48.72 2.62 -12.97
C LEU A 14 -47.99 1.28 -12.82
N PRO A 15 -46.77 1.12 -13.38
CA PRO A 15 -46.00 -0.07 -13.11
C PRO A 15 -45.68 -0.09 -11.60
N PRO A 16 -45.80 -1.26 -10.95
CA PRO A 16 -45.30 -1.37 -9.59
C PRO A 16 -43.79 -1.18 -9.66
N THR A 17 -43.27 -0.09 -9.13
CA THR A 17 -41.89 0.00 -8.72
C THR A 17 -41.70 -1.00 -7.55
N ALA A 18 -41.52 -2.26 -7.92
CA ALA A 18 -41.04 -3.28 -7.01
C ALA A 18 -39.60 -2.88 -6.63
N TRP A 19 -39.48 -2.17 -5.54
CA TRP A 19 -38.27 -2.16 -4.76
C TRP A 19 -38.09 -3.59 -4.28
N ALA A 20 -37.36 -4.40 -5.03
CA ALA A 20 -36.80 -5.63 -4.54
C ALA A 20 -35.73 -5.24 -3.50
N GLN A 21 -36.18 -4.85 -2.31
CA GLN A 21 -35.41 -5.07 -1.11
C GLN A 21 -35.23 -6.58 -1.03
N ALA A 22 -34.06 -7.06 -1.45
CA ALA A 22 -33.61 -8.35 -1.02
C ALA A 22 -33.57 -8.31 0.51
N SER A 23 -34.67 -8.75 1.12
CA SER A 23 -34.71 -9.06 2.53
C SER A 23 -33.71 -10.21 2.74
N ARG A 24 -32.46 -9.86 3.03
CA ARG A 24 -31.52 -10.81 3.63
C ARG A 24 -32.14 -11.17 4.98
N VAL A 25 -32.80 -12.32 5.02
CA VAL A 25 -33.14 -12.98 6.28
C VAL A 25 -31.83 -13.07 7.06
N PRO A 26 -31.73 -12.56 8.31
CA PRO A 26 -30.55 -12.79 9.12
C PRO A 26 -30.36 -14.30 9.18
N ASN A 27 -29.18 -14.75 8.77
CA ASN A 27 -28.84 -16.17 8.88
C ASN A 27 -28.73 -16.48 10.38
N LEU A 28 -29.79 -17.01 10.97
CA LEU A 28 -29.84 -17.54 12.32
C LEU A 28 -29.24 -18.95 12.35
N GLY A 29 -28.17 -19.18 11.55
CA GLY A 29 -27.50 -20.44 11.40
C GLY A 29 -26.18 -20.48 12.13
N ASP A 30 -26.08 -21.46 12.98
CA ASP A 30 -24.92 -22.12 13.56
C ASP A 30 -23.65 -21.25 13.79
N GLY A 31 -23.25 -21.10 15.05
CA GLY A 31 -22.12 -20.32 15.58
C GLY A 31 -20.70 -20.63 15.04
N ALA A 32 -20.57 -20.82 13.74
CA ALA A 32 -19.31 -21.07 13.03
C ALA A 32 -18.87 -19.90 12.15
N GLU A 33 -19.73 -18.91 11.92
CA GLU A 33 -19.39 -17.80 11.03
C GLU A 33 -18.38 -16.84 11.68
N ILE A 34 -17.23 -16.64 10.99
CA ILE A 34 -16.19 -15.72 11.45
C ILE A 34 -16.71 -14.29 11.33
N THR A 35 -16.82 -13.60 12.47
CA THR A 35 -17.26 -12.20 12.50
C THR A 35 -16.25 -11.27 11.86
N LEU A 36 -16.69 -10.11 11.33
CA LEU A 36 -15.80 -9.08 10.78
C LEU A 36 -14.75 -8.64 11.81
N GLY A 37 -15.14 -8.52 13.08
CA GLY A 37 -14.20 -8.18 14.15
C GLY A 37 -13.15 -9.27 14.42
N ALA A 38 -13.50 -10.55 14.29
CA ALA A 38 -12.54 -11.65 14.41
C ALA A 38 -11.57 -11.66 13.21
N GLU A 39 -12.08 -11.46 12.00
CA GLU A 39 -11.30 -11.34 10.79
C GLU A 39 -10.33 -10.13 10.87
N ARG A 40 -10.81 -8.99 11.37
CA ARG A 40 -9.98 -7.82 11.62
C ARG A 40 -8.86 -8.09 12.64
N ARG A 41 -9.14 -8.72 13.78
CA ARG A 41 -8.12 -9.05 14.78
C ARG A 41 -7.05 -10.00 14.22
N LEU A 42 -7.45 -10.97 13.40
CA LEU A 42 -6.49 -11.83 12.71
C LEU A 42 -5.59 -11.01 11.77
N GLY A 43 -6.17 -10.14 10.95
CA GLY A 43 -5.42 -9.20 10.11
C GLY A 43 -4.45 -8.33 10.90
N ASP A 44 -4.88 -7.77 12.03
CA ASP A 44 -4.04 -6.97 12.91
C ASP A 44 -2.86 -7.77 13.49
N SER A 45 -3.07 -9.08 13.76
CA SER A 45 -1.99 -9.95 14.23
C SER A 45 -0.91 -10.17 13.17
N ILE A 46 -1.31 -10.32 11.91
CA ILE A 46 -0.40 -10.45 10.76
C ILE A 46 0.28 -9.11 10.46
N ALA A 47 -0.49 -8.01 10.50
CA ALA A 47 0.00 -6.66 10.26
C ALA A 47 1.17 -6.29 11.19
N ARG A 48 1.10 -6.69 12.46
CA ARG A 48 2.19 -6.47 13.42
C ARG A 48 3.51 -7.09 12.98
N GLU A 49 3.46 -8.30 12.44
CA GLU A 49 4.68 -8.97 11.96
C GLU A 49 5.19 -8.32 10.67
N VAL A 50 4.28 -7.90 9.78
CA VAL A 50 4.66 -7.18 8.56
C VAL A 50 5.32 -5.84 8.87
N TYR A 51 4.81 -5.05 9.82
CA TYR A 51 5.44 -3.77 10.20
C TYR A 51 6.83 -3.93 10.83
N ARG A 52 7.15 -5.09 11.40
CA ARG A 52 8.47 -5.43 11.94
C ARG A 52 9.43 -5.98 10.90
N ASP A 53 8.89 -6.33 9.75
CA ASP A 53 9.64 -6.94 8.67
C ASP A 53 10.62 -5.93 8.05
N PRO A 54 11.91 -6.26 7.88
CA PRO A 54 12.87 -5.41 7.21
C PRO A 54 12.52 -5.13 5.74
N ASP A 55 11.70 -5.98 5.12
CA ASP A 55 11.22 -5.79 3.75
C ASP A 55 9.96 -4.93 3.66
N TYR A 56 9.30 -4.63 4.78
CA TYR A 56 8.27 -3.59 4.81
C TYR A 56 8.87 -2.24 4.44
N LEU A 57 8.27 -1.57 3.48
CA LEU A 57 8.74 -0.29 2.99
C LEU A 57 7.63 0.77 3.07
N ASP A 58 7.88 1.86 3.76
CA ASP A 58 7.06 3.06 3.68
C ASP A 58 7.75 4.10 2.79
N ASP A 59 7.56 3.98 1.47
CA ASP A 59 7.98 4.99 0.50
C ASP A 59 6.79 5.89 0.16
N PRO A 60 6.81 7.18 0.55
CA PRO A 60 5.66 8.05 0.36
C PRO A 60 5.28 8.24 -1.11
N VAL A 61 6.26 8.26 -2.03
CA VAL A 61 6.03 8.50 -3.47
C VAL A 61 5.34 7.31 -4.12
N LEU A 62 5.86 6.10 -3.92
CA LEU A 62 5.20 4.88 -4.39
C LEU A 62 3.86 4.64 -3.68
N GLY A 63 3.80 4.92 -2.38
CA GLY A 63 2.58 4.79 -1.60
C GLY A 63 1.46 5.69 -2.14
N ASP A 64 1.75 6.95 -2.46
CA ASP A 64 0.77 7.86 -3.06
C ASP A 64 0.34 7.38 -4.46
N TYR A 65 1.28 6.86 -5.26
CA TYR A 65 0.97 6.29 -6.56
C TYR A 65 0.04 5.09 -6.47
N VAL A 66 0.33 4.12 -5.62
CA VAL A 66 -0.52 2.93 -5.44
C VAL A 66 -1.89 3.29 -4.87
N ARG A 67 -1.94 4.20 -3.88
CA ARG A 67 -3.20 4.70 -3.32
C ARG A 67 -4.03 5.49 -4.33
N ALA A 68 -3.40 6.19 -5.28
CA ALA A 68 -4.12 6.88 -6.35
C ALA A 68 -4.85 5.89 -7.28
N ILE A 69 -4.32 4.69 -7.46
CA ILE A 69 -4.98 3.60 -8.19
C ILE A 69 -6.06 2.92 -7.33
N TRP A 70 -5.75 2.71 -6.05
CA TRP A 70 -6.62 1.98 -5.12
C TRP A 70 -7.93 2.71 -4.78
N ARG A 71 -7.87 4.02 -4.56
CA ARG A 71 -9.05 4.81 -4.15
C ARG A 71 -10.23 4.72 -5.13
N PRO A 72 -10.05 4.87 -6.46
CA PRO A 72 -11.13 4.65 -7.42
C PRO A 72 -11.69 3.23 -7.38
N LEU A 73 -10.87 2.20 -7.14
CA LEU A 73 -11.32 0.81 -7.03
C LEU A 73 -12.23 0.61 -5.80
N ILE A 74 -11.84 1.14 -4.64
CA ILE A 74 -12.67 1.13 -3.42
C ILE A 74 -13.99 1.87 -3.66
N ALA A 75 -13.95 3.05 -4.28
CA ALA A 75 -15.15 3.84 -4.58
C ALA A 75 -16.08 3.07 -5.53
N SER A 76 -15.53 2.43 -6.55
CA SER A 76 -16.27 1.58 -7.49
C SER A 76 -16.88 0.36 -6.79
N ALA A 77 -16.12 -0.35 -5.95
CA ALA A 77 -16.63 -1.48 -5.19
C ALA A 77 -17.82 -1.10 -4.29
N ARG A 78 -17.73 0.08 -3.64
CA ARG A 78 -18.83 0.65 -2.83
C ARG A 78 -20.06 0.94 -3.69
N GLN A 79 -19.90 1.63 -4.83
CA GLN A 79 -21.00 1.99 -5.73
C GLN A 79 -21.69 0.77 -6.33
N ARG A 80 -20.94 -0.31 -6.55
CA ARG A 80 -21.45 -1.58 -7.07
C ARG A 80 -22.09 -2.47 -6.00
N GLY A 81 -22.04 -2.08 -4.73
CA GLY A 81 -22.51 -2.89 -3.60
C GLY A 81 -21.62 -4.09 -3.26
N GLU A 82 -20.42 -4.15 -3.81
CA GLU A 82 -19.44 -5.21 -3.51
C GLU A 82 -18.70 -4.96 -2.18
N LEU A 83 -18.63 -3.70 -1.73
CA LEU A 83 -18.11 -3.31 -0.43
C LEU A 83 -19.25 -2.88 0.49
N LEU A 84 -19.51 -3.68 1.53
CA LEU A 84 -20.56 -3.42 2.51
C LEU A 84 -20.13 -2.31 3.49
N PRO A 85 -21.05 -1.44 3.95
CA PRO A 85 -20.73 -0.36 4.89
C PRO A 85 -20.08 -0.84 6.20
N GLU A 86 -20.51 -1.99 6.71
CA GLU A 86 -19.98 -2.58 7.95
C GLU A 86 -18.51 -3.01 7.77
N MET A 87 -18.16 -3.56 6.61
CA MET A 87 -16.77 -3.90 6.29
C MET A 87 -15.93 -2.65 6.12
N GLU A 88 -16.47 -1.62 5.45
CA GLU A 88 -15.77 -0.36 5.25
C GLU A 88 -15.39 0.30 6.59
N GLN A 89 -16.25 0.23 7.60
CA GLN A 89 -16.01 0.78 8.93
C GLN A 89 -15.06 -0.06 9.77
N GLN A 90 -15.13 -1.39 9.68
CA GLN A 90 -14.39 -2.29 10.58
C GLN A 90 -13.01 -2.67 10.08
N PHE A 91 -12.79 -2.70 8.76
CA PHE A 91 -11.53 -3.14 8.17
C PHE A 91 -10.49 -2.01 8.08
N ALA A 92 -9.22 -2.39 7.95
CA ALA A 92 -8.10 -1.44 7.94
C ALA A 92 -8.00 -0.62 6.66
N TRP A 93 -8.25 -1.27 5.51
CA TRP A 93 -8.06 -0.73 4.15
C TRP A 93 -6.66 -0.14 3.96
N ASP A 94 -5.65 -0.86 4.45
CA ASP A 94 -4.26 -0.46 4.37
C ASP A 94 -3.49 -1.24 3.31
N ILE A 95 -2.60 -0.53 2.58
CA ILE A 95 -1.75 -1.09 1.54
C ILE A 95 -0.30 -0.95 1.93
N TRP A 96 0.41 -2.08 1.91
CA TRP A 96 1.83 -2.17 2.19
C TRP A 96 2.66 -2.37 0.93
N LEU A 97 3.81 -1.73 0.90
CA LEU A 97 4.83 -1.99 -0.09
C LEU A 97 5.84 -2.96 0.51
N ILE A 98 6.15 -4.02 -0.23
CA ILE A 98 7.10 -5.05 0.20
C ILE A 98 8.31 -5.03 -0.74
N ARG A 99 9.51 -4.95 -0.17
CA ARG A 99 10.79 -4.92 -0.90
C ARG A 99 11.15 -6.31 -1.40
N ASP A 100 10.37 -6.83 -2.33
CA ASP A 100 10.57 -8.13 -2.95
C ASP A 100 10.56 -7.99 -4.48
N ARG A 101 11.46 -8.72 -5.15
CA ARG A 101 11.61 -8.72 -6.62
C ARG A 101 10.55 -9.54 -7.32
N SER A 102 9.90 -10.43 -6.60
CA SER A 102 8.89 -11.30 -7.17
C SER A 102 7.65 -10.51 -7.60
N ILE A 103 7.00 -11.00 -8.63
CA ILE A 103 5.71 -10.47 -9.07
C ILE A 103 4.65 -11.07 -8.16
N ASN A 104 4.18 -10.26 -7.20
CA ASN A 104 3.20 -10.68 -6.21
C ASN A 104 2.39 -9.51 -5.67
N ALA A 105 1.13 -9.78 -5.35
CA ALA A 105 0.27 -9.03 -4.46
C ALA A 105 -0.57 -10.04 -3.68
N PHE A 106 -1.06 -9.66 -2.52
CA PHE A 106 -1.87 -10.57 -1.70
C PHE A 106 -2.82 -9.80 -0.80
N ALA A 107 -4.04 -10.30 -0.71
CA ALA A 107 -5.04 -9.84 0.25
C ALA A 107 -4.90 -10.60 1.57
N LEU A 108 -5.14 -9.91 2.68
CA LEU A 108 -5.14 -10.46 4.03
C LEU A 108 -6.47 -10.17 4.73
N PRO A 109 -6.82 -10.96 5.77
CA PRO A 109 -7.98 -10.70 6.58
C PRO A 109 -8.01 -9.28 7.12
N GLY A 110 -9.21 -8.70 7.28
CA GLY A 110 -9.37 -7.38 7.89
C GLY A 110 -8.97 -6.20 7.00
N GLY A 111 -8.87 -6.40 5.66
CA GLY A 111 -8.69 -5.32 4.71
C GLY A 111 -7.24 -4.85 4.54
N TYR A 112 -6.29 -5.71 4.77
CA TYR A 112 -4.88 -5.46 4.47
C TYR A 112 -4.49 -6.01 3.11
N LEU A 113 -3.62 -5.29 2.40
CA LEU A 113 -3.13 -5.65 1.08
C LEU A 113 -1.62 -5.44 0.99
N GLY A 114 -0.89 -6.47 0.59
CA GLY A 114 0.54 -6.40 0.29
C GLY A 114 0.79 -6.28 -1.21
N VAL A 115 1.72 -5.41 -1.60
CA VAL A 115 2.14 -5.22 -2.99
C VAL A 115 3.66 -5.29 -3.07
N HIS A 116 4.19 -6.28 -3.76
CA HIS A 116 5.62 -6.40 -3.98
C HIS A 116 6.11 -5.36 -4.98
N LEU A 117 7.27 -4.79 -4.73
CA LEU A 117 7.88 -3.83 -5.66
C LEU A 117 8.15 -4.46 -7.02
N GLY A 118 8.42 -5.77 -7.07
CA GLY A 118 8.59 -6.52 -8.31
C GLY A 118 7.36 -6.49 -9.21
N LEU A 119 6.15 -6.49 -8.65
CA LEU A 119 4.92 -6.32 -9.43
C LEU A 119 4.87 -4.92 -10.08
N ILE A 120 5.10 -3.85 -9.29
CA ILE A 120 5.09 -2.47 -9.80
C ILE A 120 6.13 -2.29 -10.91
N ALA A 121 7.30 -2.93 -10.76
CA ALA A 121 8.38 -2.88 -11.74
C ALA A 121 8.09 -3.66 -13.03
N ALA A 122 7.21 -4.67 -13.00
CA ALA A 122 6.95 -5.59 -14.10
C ALA A 122 5.74 -5.23 -14.95
N VAL A 123 4.75 -4.53 -14.40
CA VAL A 123 3.53 -4.15 -15.14
C VAL A 123 3.84 -2.99 -16.11
N ASN A 124 3.08 -2.94 -17.22
CA ASN A 124 3.32 -1.97 -18.29
C ASN A 124 2.47 -0.69 -18.15
N SER A 125 1.48 -0.70 -17.28
CA SER A 125 0.58 0.45 -17.08
C SER A 125 -0.02 0.46 -15.67
N ALA A 126 -0.57 1.62 -15.29
CA ALA A 126 -1.36 1.74 -14.08
C ALA A 126 -2.60 0.81 -14.12
N ASP A 127 -3.15 0.59 -15.30
CA ASP A 127 -4.33 -0.25 -15.50
C ASP A 127 -4.02 -1.74 -15.30
N GLU A 128 -2.84 -2.21 -15.71
CA GLU A 128 -2.39 -3.56 -15.36
C GLU A 128 -2.22 -3.73 -13.85
N LEU A 129 -1.68 -2.72 -13.15
CA LEU A 129 -1.61 -2.74 -11.69
C LEU A 129 -3.01 -2.71 -11.07
N ALA A 130 -3.92 -1.88 -11.60
CA ALA A 130 -5.31 -1.80 -11.16
C ALA A 130 -6.04 -3.14 -11.31
N SER A 131 -5.74 -3.93 -12.34
CA SER A 131 -6.34 -5.25 -12.53
C SER A 131 -6.00 -6.22 -11.39
N VAL A 132 -4.75 -6.25 -10.98
CA VAL A 132 -4.30 -7.08 -9.85
C VAL A 132 -4.92 -6.56 -8.54
N LEU A 133 -4.86 -5.23 -8.30
CA LEU A 133 -5.43 -4.64 -7.09
C LEU A 133 -6.96 -4.85 -6.99
N ALA A 134 -7.69 -4.82 -8.10
CA ALA A 134 -9.13 -5.08 -8.13
C ALA A 134 -9.46 -6.56 -7.84
N HIS A 135 -8.63 -7.49 -8.33
CA HIS A 135 -8.72 -8.90 -8.02
C HIS A 135 -8.51 -9.15 -6.51
N GLU A 136 -7.42 -8.59 -5.94
CA GLU A 136 -7.12 -8.69 -4.50
C GLU A 136 -8.21 -8.02 -3.64
N LEU A 137 -8.71 -6.85 -4.05
CA LEU A 137 -9.82 -6.18 -3.39
C LEU A 137 -11.05 -7.10 -3.31
N THR A 138 -11.30 -7.85 -4.38
CA THR A 138 -12.43 -8.77 -4.40
C THR A 138 -12.26 -9.91 -3.40
N HIS A 139 -11.05 -10.46 -3.22
CA HIS A 139 -10.80 -11.46 -2.19
C HIS A 139 -11.16 -10.95 -0.79
N VAL A 140 -10.91 -9.65 -0.52
CA VAL A 140 -11.31 -9.00 0.74
C VAL A 140 -12.82 -8.80 0.81
N THR A 141 -13.44 -8.18 -0.23
CA THR A 141 -14.86 -7.82 -0.19
C THR A 141 -15.78 -9.04 -0.20
N GLN A 142 -15.37 -10.14 -0.84
CA GLN A 142 -16.09 -11.41 -0.82
C GLN A 142 -15.66 -12.32 0.34
N ARG A 143 -14.77 -11.85 1.22
CA ARG A 143 -14.32 -12.56 2.43
C ARG A 143 -13.80 -13.96 2.16
N HIS A 144 -13.06 -14.16 1.05
CA HIS A 144 -12.63 -15.48 0.61
C HIS A 144 -11.79 -16.21 1.68
N ILE A 145 -10.92 -15.50 2.40
CA ILE A 145 -10.12 -16.10 3.48
C ILE A 145 -11.01 -16.54 4.65
N ALA A 146 -11.99 -15.73 5.06
CA ALA A 146 -12.91 -16.11 6.12
C ALA A 146 -13.73 -17.35 5.72
N ARG A 147 -14.24 -17.41 4.49
CA ARG A 147 -14.94 -18.57 3.93
C ARG A 147 -14.08 -19.83 3.90
N MET A 148 -12.79 -19.71 3.57
CA MET A 148 -11.83 -20.84 3.66
C MET A 148 -11.62 -21.30 5.10
N MET A 149 -11.52 -20.36 6.04
CA MET A 149 -11.37 -20.67 7.47
C MET A 149 -12.58 -21.40 8.03
N GLU A 150 -13.78 -21.00 7.65
CA GLU A 150 -15.03 -21.66 8.03
C GLU A 150 -15.08 -23.12 7.54
N GLN A 151 -14.62 -23.37 6.31
CA GLN A 151 -14.52 -24.72 5.75
C GLN A 151 -13.53 -25.62 6.51
N GLN A 152 -12.50 -25.06 7.14
CA GLN A 152 -11.47 -25.80 7.90
C GLN A 152 -11.84 -25.99 9.39
N GLY A 153 -12.95 -25.43 9.84
CA GLY A 153 -13.47 -25.58 11.21
C GLY A 153 -12.69 -24.79 12.27
N ARG A 154 -12.85 -25.14 13.55
CA ARG A 154 -12.37 -24.35 14.70
C ARG A 154 -10.86 -24.07 14.76
N GLN A 155 -10.03 -24.88 14.12
CA GLN A 155 -8.57 -24.66 14.05
C GLN A 155 -8.13 -23.76 12.89
N GLY A 156 -9.04 -23.44 11.97
CA GLY A 156 -8.78 -22.63 10.78
C GLY A 156 -8.07 -21.31 11.03
N PRO A 157 -8.51 -20.47 11.99
CA PRO A 157 -7.92 -19.14 12.19
C PRO A 157 -6.43 -19.17 12.57
N VAL A 158 -6.05 -20.05 13.51
CA VAL A 158 -4.66 -20.19 13.97
C VAL A 158 -3.79 -20.78 12.86
N LEU A 159 -4.30 -21.79 12.17
CA LEU A 159 -3.58 -22.44 11.08
C LEU A 159 -3.34 -21.47 9.92
N ILE A 160 -4.36 -20.75 9.48
CA ILE A 160 -4.24 -19.78 8.38
C ILE A 160 -3.34 -18.61 8.77
N GLY A 161 -3.44 -18.07 9.99
CA GLY A 161 -2.52 -17.05 10.49
C GLY A 161 -1.06 -17.53 10.45
N ALA A 162 -0.77 -18.73 10.94
CA ALA A 162 0.56 -19.34 10.90
C ALA A 162 1.03 -19.59 9.46
N MET A 163 0.13 -19.98 8.58
CA MET A 163 0.42 -20.22 7.15
C MET A 163 0.78 -18.93 6.44
N ILE A 164 0.03 -17.85 6.64
CA ILE A 164 0.33 -16.54 6.04
C ILE A 164 1.68 -16.02 6.52
N LEU A 165 1.97 -16.11 7.82
CA LEU A 165 3.27 -15.73 8.38
C LEU A 165 4.40 -16.62 7.87
N GLY A 166 4.15 -17.92 7.72
CA GLY A 166 5.10 -18.87 7.13
C GLY A 166 5.42 -18.56 5.66
N MET A 167 4.44 -18.11 4.87
CA MET A 167 4.66 -17.67 3.49
C MET A 167 5.48 -16.39 3.39
N LEU A 168 5.19 -15.41 4.24
CA LEU A 168 5.98 -14.18 4.33
C LEU A 168 7.43 -14.48 4.72
N ALA A 169 7.67 -15.50 5.55
CA ALA A 169 9.01 -15.95 5.92
C ALA A 169 9.69 -16.79 4.80
N ALA A 170 8.94 -17.64 4.10
CA ALA A 170 9.48 -18.54 3.06
C ALA A 170 9.88 -17.81 1.78
N SER A 171 9.25 -16.67 1.47
CA SER A 171 9.66 -15.82 0.34
C SER A 171 11.09 -15.28 0.47
N ARG A 172 11.70 -15.38 1.66
CA ARG A 172 13.05 -14.91 2.01
C ARG A 172 14.14 -15.95 1.99
N ALA A 173 13.80 -17.24 1.91
CA ALA A 173 14.81 -18.30 1.91
C ALA A 173 15.64 -18.22 0.63
N PRO A 174 16.98 -18.03 0.72
CA PRO A 174 17.84 -18.02 -0.46
C PRO A 174 17.81 -19.42 -1.09
N VAL A 175 17.54 -19.47 -2.39
CA VAL A 175 17.44 -20.70 -3.19
C VAL A 175 18.78 -21.49 -3.24
N ASN A 176 19.87 -20.94 -2.72
CA ASN A 176 21.23 -21.49 -2.82
C ASN A 176 21.99 -21.48 -1.48
N SER A 177 21.52 -22.17 -0.46
CA SER A 177 22.38 -22.54 0.67
C SER A 177 22.57 -24.05 0.74
N GLY A 178 23.53 -24.54 -0.03
CA GLY A 178 24.08 -25.87 0.14
C GLY A 178 24.86 -25.98 1.44
N SER A 179 24.25 -26.23 2.56
CA SER A 179 24.87 -26.66 3.81
C SER A 179 23.87 -27.37 4.71
N LEU A 180 24.38 -28.17 5.63
CA LEU A 180 23.73 -29.14 6.52
C LEU A 180 22.48 -28.73 7.32
N ASN A 181 22.00 -27.50 7.15
CA ASN A 181 20.66 -27.04 7.58
C ASN A 181 19.55 -27.39 6.56
N ALA A 182 19.91 -28.05 5.44
CA ALA A 182 18.96 -28.42 4.39
C ALA A 182 17.87 -29.38 4.89
N ALA A 183 18.15 -30.23 5.88
CA ALA A 183 17.14 -31.13 6.44
C ALA A 183 16.05 -30.35 7.21
N ASN A 184 16.45 -29.35 7.99
CA ASN A 184 15.49 -28.46 8.67
C ASN A 184 14.84 -27.48 7.68
N ALA A 185 15.58 -26.98 6.68
CA ALA A 185 15.03 -26.12 5.63
C ALA A 185 14.09 -26.90 4.69
N VAL A 186 14.35 -28.19 4.44
CA VAL A 186 13.44 -29.06 3.67
C VAL A 186 12.17 -29.39 4.47
N VAL A 187 12.25 -29.57 5.78
CA VAL A 187 11.07 -29.77 6.63
C VAL A 187 10.25 -28.48 6.72
N VAL A 188 10.90 -27.33 6.95
CA VAL A 188 10.23 -26.00 6.98
C VAL A 188 9.79 -25.60 5.57
N GLY A 189 10.60 -25.81 4.54
CA GLY A 189 10.25 -25.54 3.15
C GLY A 189 9.17 -26.48 2.61
N GLY A 190 9.22 -27.77 2.97
CA GLY A 190 8.18 -28.74 2.63
C GLY A 190 6.85 -28.45 3.31
N GLN A 191 6.87 -28.00 4.57
CA GLN A 191 5.68 -27.52 5.26
C GLN A 191 5.18 -26.21 4.67
N ALA A 192 6.06 -25.28 4.31
CA ALA A 192 5.67 -24.01 3.66
C ALA A 192 5.04 -24.26 2.28
N VAL A 193 5.57 -25.20 1.48
CA VAL A 193 4.98 -25.60 0.18
C VAL A 193 3.66 -26.34 0.38
N ALA A 194 3.54 -27.23 1.36
CA ALA A 194 2.29 -27.88 1.72
C ALA A 194 1.26 -26.86 2.25
N MET A 195 1.70 -25.88 3.04
CA MET A 195 0.89 -24.77 3.52
C MET A 195 0.47 -23.85 2.37
N GLN A 196 1.36 -23.55 1.42
CA GLN A 196 1.04 -22.77 0.22
C GLN A 196 -0.09 -23.42 -0.60
N SER A 197 -0.07 -24.76 -0.74
CA SER A 197 -1.12 -25.47 -1.46
C SER A 197 -2.49 -25.42 -0.74
N GLN A 198 -2.51 -25.20 0.57
CA GLN A 198 -3.74 -25.07 1.35
C GLN A 198 -4.33 -23.65 1.30
N LEU A 199 -3.53 -22.62 0.96
CA LEU A 199 -4.02 -21.26 0.71
C LEU A 199 -4.40 -21.01 -0.75
N ASN A 200 -4.34 -22.00 -1.61
CA ASN A 200 -4.89 -21.89 -2.95
C ASN A 200 -6.38 -21.64 -2.84
N PHE A 201 -6.81 -20.44 -3.23
CA PHE A 201 -8.22 -20.15 -3.37
C PHE A 201 -8.88 -21.17 -4.29
N SER A 202 -10.10 -21.57 -3.97
CA SER A 202 -10.81 -22.50 -4.85
C SER A 202 -10.98 -21.88 -6.24
N ARG A 203 -11.10 -22.70 -7.26
CA ARG A 203 -11.34 -22.22 -8.64
C ARG A 203 -12.57 -21.33 -8.73
N ASP A 204 -13.56 -21.56 -7.89
CA ASP A 204 -14.77 -20.75 -7.86
C ASP A 204 -14.52 -19.39 -7.21
N MET A 205 -13.71 -19.31 -6.16
CA MET A 205 -13.28 -18.03 -5.56
C MET A 205 -12.43 -17.22 -6.54
N GLU A 206 -11.54 -17.86 -7.31
CA GLU A 206 -10.76 -17.19 -8.35
C GLU A 206 -11.66 -16.64 -9.47
N ARG A 207 -12.63 -17.43 -9.96
CA ARG A 207 -13.61 -16.96 -10.96
C ARG A 207 -14.48 -15.81 -10.42
N GLU A 208 -14.87 -15.88 -9.15
CA GLU A 208 -15.61 -14.81 -8.46
C GLU A 208 -14.77 -13.54 -8.39
N ALA A 209 -13.48 -13.65 -7.99
CA ALA A 209 -12.54 -12.54 -7.93
C ALA A 209 -12.28 -11.92 -9.31
N ASP A 210 -12.12 -12.73 -10.34
CA ASP A 210 -11.98 -12.26 -11.72
C ASP A 210 -13.21 -11.51 -12.20
N ARG A 211 -14.40 -12.08 -11.99
CA ARG A 211 -15.66 -11.51 -12.47
C ARG A 211 -15.97 -10.17 -11.80
N ILE A 212 -15.87 -10.12 -10.48
CA ILE A 212 -16.18 -8.92 -9.71
C ILE A 212 -15.05 -7.90 -9.89
N GLY A 213 -13.78 -8.32 -9.79
CA GLY A 213 -12.61 -7.45 -9.95
C GLY A 213 -12.59 -6.78 -11.33
N PHE A 214 -12.90 -7.51 -12.41
CA PHE A 214 -13.05 -6.93 -13.74
C PHE A 214 -14.13 -5.84 -13.76
N GLY A 215 -15.29 -6.10 -13.15
CA GLY A 215 -16.38 -5.14 -13.06
C GLY A 215 -16.03 -3.91 -12.21
N VAL A 216 -15.34 -4.10 -11.07
CA VAL A 216 -14.87 -3.01 -10.22
C VAL A 216 -13.85 -2.14 -10.94
N MET A 217 -12.87 -2.76 -11.63
CA MET A 217 -11.84 -2.08 -12.37
C MET A 217 -12.41 -1.21 -13.50
N THR A 218 -13.28 -1.79 -14.33
CA THR A 218 -13.86 -1.09 -15.47
C THR A 218 -14.82 0.03 -15.06
N ALA A 219 -15.59 -0.16 -13.99
CA ALA A 219 -16.44 0.88 -13.42
C ALA A 219 -15.62 2.01 -12.74
N ALA A 220 -14.40 1.72 -12.28
CA ALA A 220 -13.46 2.72 -11.81
C ALA A 220 -12.78 3.53 -12.94
N GLY A 221 -13.05 3.20 -14.20
CA GLY A 221 -12.54 3.91 -15.38
C GLY A 221 -11.26 3.35 -15.98
N TYR A 222 -10.76 2.21 -15.50
CA TYR A 222 -9.59 1.52 -16.04
C TYR A 222 -9.97 0.67 -17.26
N GLU A 223 -9.02 0.47 -18.18
CA GLU A 223 -9.24 -0.26 -19.42
C GLU A 223 -9.29 -1.77 -19.20
N GLY A 224 -10.41 -2.40 -19.50
CA GLY A 224 -10.61 -3.85 -19.32
C GLY A 224 -9.62 -4.72 -20.08
N GLN A 225 -9.08 -4.24 -21.23
CA GLN A 225 -8.01 -4.95 -21.96
C GLN A 225 -6.74 -5.15 -21.10
N SER A 226 -6.47 -4.26 -20.15
CA SER A 226 -5.31 -4.38 -19.24
C SER A 226 -5.46 -5.56 -18.26
N PHE A 227 -6.70 -5.96 -17.94
CA PHE A 227 -6.96 -7.18 -17.17
C PHE A 227 -6.57 -8.43 -17.97
N VAL A 228 -6.92 -8.46 -19.25
CA VAL A 228 -6.56 -9.56 -20.16
C VAL A 228 -5.04 -9.60 -20.38
N SER A 229 -4.41 -8.47 -20.67
CA SER A 229 -2.95 -8.41 -20.90
C SER A 229 -2.15 -8.83 -19.69
N MET A 230 -2.61 -8.52 -18.48
CA MET A 230 -1.98 -8.99 -17.24
C MET A 230 -2.09 -10.51 -17.11
N PHE A 231 -3.24 -11.10 -17.41
CA PHE A 231 -3.43 -12.55 -17.39
C PHE A 231 -2.54 -13.27 -18.42
N GLU A 232 -2.43 -12.74 -19.63
CA GLU A 232 -1.53 -13.27 -20.67
C GLU A 232 -0.07 -13.20 -20.22
N LYS A 233 0.35 -12.10 -19.60
CA LYS A 233 1.69 -11.94 -19.00
C LYS A 233 1.95 -12.99 -17.92
N LEU A 234 1.01 -13.20 -17.01
CA LEU A 234 1.11 -14.21 -15.96
C LEU A 234 1.15 -15.63 -16.53
N GLN A 235 0.35 -15.92 -17.57
CA GLN A 235 0.37 -17.22 -18.25
C GLN A 235 1.71 -17.47 -18.94
N GLN A 236 2.25 -16.47 -19.63
CA GLN A 236 3.56 -16.59 -20.29
C GLN A 236 4.66 -16.86 -19.25
N ALA A 237 4.60 -16.17 -18.12
CA ALA A 237 5.53 -16.40 -17.01
C ALA A 237 5.44 -17.82 -16.45
N ALA A 238 4.23 -18.37 -16.29
CA ALA A 238 4.02 -19.74 -15.83
C ALA A 238 4.63 -20.79 -16.78
N ARG A 239 4.66 -20.51 -18.08
CA ARG A 239 5.22 -21.43 -19.10
C ARG A 239 6.74 -21.46 -19.14
N LEU A 240 7.40 -20.38 -18.72
CA LEU A 240 8.87 -20.20 -18.83
C LEU A 240 9.68 -20.80 -17.68
N ASN A 241 9.13 -21.72 -16.89
CA ASN A 241 9.64 -22.29 -15.65
C ASN A 241 9.60 -21.31 -14.46
N ASP A 242 8.81 -21.67 -13.46
CA ASP A 242 8.73 -20.95 -12.21
C ASP A 242 10.03 -21.14 -11.41
N ASN A 243 10.98 -20.22 -11.59
CA ASN A 243 12.18 -20.11 -10.77
C ASN A 243 11.92 -19.39 -9.43
N GLY A 244 10.65 -19.29 -9.00
CA GLY A 244 10.24 -18.56 -7.81
C GLY A 244 9.96 -17.07 -8.02
N ALA A 245 10.07 -16.56 -9.25
CA ALA A 245 9.84 -15.14 -9.57
C ALA A 245 8.36 -14.74 -9.57
N TYR A 246 7.45 -15.70 -9.54
CA TYR A 246 6.00 -15.48 -9.64
C TYR A 246 5.22 -16.19 -8.51
N PRO A 247 5.40 -15.83 -7.23
CA PRO A 247 4.63 -16.42 -6.13
C PRO A 247 3.13 -16.23 -6.29
N TYR A 248 2.71 -15.14 -6.96
CA TYR A 248 1.32 -14.85 -7.30
C TYR A 248 0.61 -16.04 -7.96
N LEU A 249 1.28 -16.73 -8.89
CA LEU A 249 0.71 -17.89 -9.59
C LEU A 249 0.50 -19.13 -8.73
N ARG A 250 1.14 -19.18 -7.55
CA ARG A 250 0.96 -20.28 -6.60
C ARG A 250 -0.31 -20.13 -5.78
N SER A 251 -0.65 -18.89 -5.36
CA SER A 251 -1.90 -18.59 -4.66
C SER A 251 -3.08 -18.41 -5.62
N HIS A 252 -2.82 -17.92 -6.84
CA HIS A 252 -3.80 -17.62 -7.88
C HIS A 252 -3.48 -18.39 -9.18
N PRO A 253 -3.74 -19.70 -9.27
CA PRO A 253 -3.39 -20.48 -10.44
C PRO A 253 -4.05 -19.93 -11.72
N MET A 254 -3.23 -19.68 -12.73
CA MET A 254 -3.70 -19.19 -14.01
C MET A 254 -4.12 -20.35 -14.91
N THR A 255 -5.41 -20.45 -15.22
CA THR A 255 -5.96 -21.46 -16.13
C THR A 255 -6.34 -20.82 -17.45
N THR A 256 -6.35 -21.63 -18.53
CA THR A 256 -6.80 -21.16 -19.84
C THR A 256 -8.26 -20.69 -19.81
N GLU A 257 -9.07 -21.30 -18.96
CA GLU A 257 -10.46 -20.93 -18.74
C GLU A 257 -10.60 -19.48 -18.18
N ARG A 258 -9.82 -19.12 -17.16
CA ARG A 258 -9.82 -17.75 -16.59
C ARG A 258 -9.47 -16.70 -17.65
N ILE A 259 -8.50 -17.00 -18.51
CA ILE A 259 -8.11 -16.10 -19.60
C ILE A 259 -9.25 -15.96 -20.62
N ALA A 260 -9.85 -17.08 -21.03
CA ALA A 260 -10.97 -17.07 -21.97
C ALA A 260 -12.18 -16.30 -21.41
N ASP A 261 -12.49 -16.46 -20.13
CA ASP A 261 -13.56 -15.71 -19.45
C ASP A 261 -13.25 -14.21 -19.40
N ALA A 262 -12.03 -13.81 -19.12
CA ALA A 262 -11.61 -12.41 -19.13
C ALA A 262 -11.72 -11.80 -20.54
N GLN A 263 -11.28 -12.53 -21.58
CA GLN A 263 -11.39 -12.13 -22.97
C GLN A 263 -12.87 -11.99 -23.40
N ALA A 264 -13.72 -12.96 -23.04
CA ALA A 264 -15.15 -12.90 -23.33
C ALA A 264 -15.83 -11.67 -22.69
N ARG A 265 -15.48 -11.34 -21.45
CA ARG A 265 -15.98 -10.13 -20.77
C ARG A 265 -15.50 -8.86 -21.45
N GLN A 266 -14.23 -8.83 -21.86
CA GLN A 266 -13.67 -7.69 -22.59
C GLN A 266 -14.38 -7.44 -23.91
N GLN A 267 -14.78 -8.50 -24.63
CA GLN A 267 -15.52 -8.37 -25.90
C GLN A 267 -16.90 -7.73 -25.74
N LEU A 268 -17.49 -7.75 -24.53
CA LEU A 268 -18.77 -7.08 -24.25
C LEU A 268 -18.61 -5.57 -24.04
N LEU A 269 -17.38 -5.07 -23.91
CA LEU A 269 -17.07 -3.65 -23.77
C LEU A 269 -16.70 -3.05 -25.15
N PRO A 270 -16.85 -1.72 -25.32
CA PRO A 270 -16.34 -1.05 -26.50
C PRO A 270 -14.85 -1.38 -26.72
N ALA A 271 -14.48 -1.69 -27.97
CA ALA A 271 -13.09 -1.96 -28.33
C ALA A 271 -12.23 -0.72 -28.05
N ARG A 272 -11.27 -0.85 -27.16
CA ARG A 272 -10.26 0.16 -26.83
C ARG A 272 -8.88 -0.47 -26.87
N SER A 273 -7.89 0.32 -27.23
CA SER A 273 -6.50 -0.11 -27.15
C SER A 273 -6.07 -0.26 -25.67
N PRO A 274 -5.14 -1.17 -25.37
CA PRO A 274 -4.54 -1.24 -24.03
C PRO A 274 -4.04 0.12 -23.59
N ALA A 275 -4.15 0.41 -22.28
CA ALA A 275 -3.64 1.65 -21.71
C ALA A 275 -2.15 1.82 -22.01
N PRO A 276 -1.72 2.96 -22.57
CA PRO A 276 -0.32 3.17 -22.90
C PRO A 276 0.53 3.30 -21.64
N LEU A 277 1.82 2.97 -21.78
CA LEU A 277 2.80 3.31 -20.75
C LEU A 277 2.87 4.83 -20.59
N THR A 278 2.55 5.33 -19.40
CA THR A 278 2.64 6.76 -19.09
C THR A 278 4.00 7.12 -18.47
N PRO A 279 4.47 8.37 -18.60
CA PRO A 279 5.69 8.82 -17.92
C PRO A 279 5.65 8.60 -16.41
N LEU A 280 4.51 8.87 -15.78
CA LEU A 280 4.33 8.64 -14.35
C LEU A 280 4.54 7.17 -13.98
N HIS A 281 3.87 6.25 -14.68
CA HIS A 281 4.01 4.81 -14.40
C HIS A 281 5.44 4.34 -14.62
N ALA A 282 6.08 4.75 -15.71
CA ALA A 282 7.47 4.37 -16.03
C ALA A 282 8.44 4.84 -14.92
N MET A 283 8.28 6.05 -14.40
CA MET A 283 9.08 6.54 -13.27
C MET A 283 8.82 5.77 -11.98
N MET A 284 7.57 5.39 -11.69
CA MET A 284 7.24 4.58 -10.51
C MET A 284 7.78 3.15 -10.62
N ALA A 285 7.71 2.54 -11.79
CA ALA A 285 8.35 1.25 -12.07
C ALA A 285 9.88 1.33 -11.88
N ALA A 286 10.52 2.39 -12.37
CA ALA A 286 11.95 2.61 -12.17
C ALA A 286 12.30 2.82 -10.68
N ARG A 287 11.48 3.58 -9.91
CA ARG A 287 11.65 3.71 -8.46
C ARG A 287 11.56 2.36 -7.75
N ALA A 288 10.58 1.55 -8.10
CA ALA A 288 10.43 0.20 -7.56
C ALA A 288 11.65 -0.68 -7.88
N GLN A 289 12.18 -0.61 -9.12
CA GLN A 289 13.41 -1.33 -9.53
C GLN A 289 14.64 -0.93 -8.71
N VAL A 290 14.82 0.37 -8.43
CA VAL A 290 15.94 0.86 -7.60
C VAL A 290 15.78 0.41 -6.16
N LEU A 291 14.59 0.49 -5.59
CA LEU A 291 14.33 0.16 -4.18
C LEU A 291 14.44 -1.34 -3.88
N VAL A 292 14.14 -2.18 -4.85
CA VAL A 292 14.18 -3.64 -4.69
C VAL A 292 15.57 -4.24 -4.99
N ASN A 293 16.45 -3.50 -5.65
CA ASN A 293 17.77 -3.97 -6.08
C ASN A 293 18.90 -3.17 -5.39
N PRO A 294 19.39 -3.57 -4.20
CA PRO A 294 20.39 -2.78 -3.48
C PRO A 294 21.83 -2.92 -4.04
N GLY A 295 22.08 -3.85 -4.96
CA GLY A 295 23.43 -4.17 -5.45
C GLY A 295 23.99 -3.11 -6.40
N VAL A 296 25.30 -2.87 -6.31
CA VAL A 296 26.03 -1.88 -7.16
C VAL A 296 25.87 -2.16 -8.65
N ASP A 297 25.96 -3.42 -9.07
CA ASP A 297 25.84 -3.78 -10.48
C ASP A 297 24.43 -3.51 -11.03
N ALA A 298 23.39 -3.73 -10.20
CA ALA A 298 22.02 -3.37 -10.57
C ALA A 298 21.87 -1.85 -10.72
N MET A 299 22.47 -1.06 -9.84
CA MET A 299 22.45 0.40 -9.94
C MET A 299 23.20 0.88 -11.20
N ARG A 300 24.40 0.34 -11.48
CA ARG A 300 25.14 0.66 -12.71
C ARG A 300 24.38 0.28 -13.98
N LYS A 301 23.66 -0.85 -13.96
CA LYS A 301 22.79 -1.23 -15.08
C LYS A 301 21.65 -0.23 -15.29
N LEU A 302 21.05 0.27 -14.21
CA LEU A 302 19.98 1.27 -14.30
C LEU A 302 20.50 2.62 -14.79
N THR A 303 21.69 3.07 -14.34
CA THR A 303 22.31 4.29 -14.89
C THR A 303 22.66 4.15 -16.38
N ALA A 304 23.12 2.98 -16.81
CA ALA A 304 23.42 2.71 -18.22
C ALA A 304 22.18 2.74 -19.14
N GLN A 305 20.97 2.54 -18.62
CA GLN A 305 19.73 2.67 -19.40
C GLN A 305 19.45 4.11 -19.86
N ALA A 306 20.06 5.10 -19.20
CA ALA A 306 19.97 6.51 -19.58
C ALA A 306 21.03 6.93 -20.63
N ASP A 307 21.53 5.96 -21.43
CA ASP A 307 22.40 6.24 -22.54
C ASP A 307 21.73 7.16 -23.58
N PRO A 308 22.37 8.27 -23.99
CA PRO A 308 21.78 9.27 -24.87
C PRO A 308 21.32 8.71 -26.23
N THR A 309 22.02 7.70 -26.76
CA THR A 309 21.68 7.09 -28.06
C THR A 309 20.35 6.33 -27.95
N SER A 310 20.22 5.54 -26.91
CA SER A 310 18.99 4.76 -26.61
C SER A 310 17.81 5.66 -26.27
N LEU A 311 18.04 6.71 -25.46
CA LEU A 311 16.98 7.65 -25.06
C LEU A 311 16.39 8.40 -26.25
N ARG A 312 17.21 8.82 -27.24
CA ARG A 312 16.77 9.64 -28.38
C ARG A 312 15.67 8.96 -29.22
N ILE A 313 15.64 7.63 -29.28
CA ILE A 313 14.68 6.86 -30.06
C ILE A 313 13.56 6.26 -29.21
N ALA A 314 13.67 6.36 -27.88
CA ALA A 314 12.68 5.80 -26.96
C ALA A 314 11.44 6.70 -26.86
N PRO A 315 10.22 6.12 -26.67
CA PRO A 315 9.05 6.90 -26.33
C PRO A 315 9.24 7.71 -25.04
N LEU A 316 8.55 8.86 -24.93
CA LEU A 316 8.66 9.78 -23.79
C LEU A 316 8.56 9.08 -22.42
N ALA A 317 7.62 8.15 -22.27
CA ALA A 317 7.45 7.42 -21.03
C ALA A 317 8.69 6.61 -20.63
N ARG A 318 9.34 5.96 -21.59
CA ARG A 318 10.58 5.23 -21.35
C ARG A 318 11.75 6.16 -21.05
N GLN A 319 11.86 7.29 -21.78
CA GLN A 319 12.86 8.32 -21.47
C GLN A 319 12.73 8.79 -20.03
N ALA A 320 11.51 9.14 -19.59
CA ALA A 320 11.23 9.58 -18.24
C ALA A 320 11.57 8.50 -17.20
N GLY A 321 11.18 7.25 -17.42
CA GLY A 321 11.48 6.13 -16.52
C GLY A 321 13.00 5.86 -16.39
N HIS A 322 13.72 5.79 -17.52
CA HIS A 322 15.16 5.53 -17.52
C HIS A 322 15.94 6.66 -16.83
N LEU A 323 15.64 7.92 -17.14
CA LEU A 323 16.28 9.07 -16.50
C LEU A 323 15.97 9.13 -15.00
N TYR A 324 14.71 8.92 -14.62
CA TYR A 324 14.31 8.89 -13.21
C TYR A 324 15.03 7.79 -12.43
N GLY A 325 15.07 6.57 -12.99
CA GLY A 325 15.80 5.45 -12.41
C GLY A 325 17.31 5.70 -12.32
N ALA A 326 17.90 6.31 -13.35
CA ALA A 326 19.31 6.66 -13.37
C ALA A 326 19.68 7.71 -12.30
N VAL A 327 18.82 8.72 -12.07
CA VAL A 327 19.02 9.68 -10.96
C VAL A 327 19.06 8.95 -9.63
N LEU A 328 18.05 8.14 -9.33
CA LEU A 328 17.99 7.40 -8.06
C LEU A 328 19.15 6.42 -7.89
N ALA A 329 19.53 5.73 -8.96
CA ALA A 329 20.65 4.79 -8.94
C ALA A 329 21.99 5.52 -8.70
N ALA A 330 22.22 6.66 -9.35
CA ALA A 330 23.41 7.49 -9.13
C ALA A 330 23.48 8.04 -7.70
N LEU A 331 22.35 8.46 -7.11
CA LEU A 331 22.28 8.86 -5.70
C LEU A 331 22.67 7.69 -4.76
N ARG A 332 22.21 6.47 -5.05
CA ARG A 332 22.58 5.27 -4.28
C ARG A 332 24.07 4.90 -4.43
N LEU A 333 24.65 5.15 -5.59
CA LEU A 333 26.08 4.97 -5.86
C LEU A 333 26.94 6.10 -5.25
N ARG A 334 26.33 7.14 -4.70
CA ARG A 334 27.01 8.37 -4.21
C ARG A 334 27.75 9.11 -5.33
N GLU A 335 27.14 9.18 -6.49
CA GLU A 335 27.66 9.86 -7.70
C GLU A 335 26.81 11.12 -7.99
N PRO A 336 26.91 12.19 -7.18
CA PRO A 336 26.01 13.35 -7.26
C PRO A 336 26.10 14.10 -8.59
N ALA A 337 27.27 14.16 -9.21
CA ALA A 337 27.42 14.81 -10.51
C ALA A 337 26.66 14.08 -11.61
N GLN A 338 26.66 12.74 -11.59
CA GLN A 338 25.91 11.93 -12.54
C GLN A 338 24.40 12.03 -12.27
N ALA A 339 24.00 12.01 -11.01
CA ALA A 339 22.60 12.23 -10.61
C ALA A 339 22.09 13.58 -11.13
N GLN A 340 22.86 14.67 -10.95
CA GLN A 340 22.50 16.00 -11.44
C GLN A 340 22.42 16.05 -12.96
N HIS A 341 23.34 15.40 -13.67
CA HIS A 341 23.31 15.33 -15.13
C HIS A 341 21.99 14.70 -15.64
N HIS A 342 21.63 13.51 -15.13
CA HIS A 342 20.39 12.85 -15.52
C HIS A 342 19.14 13.61 -15.07
N LEU A 343 19.20 14.27 -13.92
CA LEU A 343 18.09 15.09 -13.42
C LEU A 343 17.81 16.29 -14.33
N THR A 344 18.85 16.97 -14.81
CA THR A 344 18.74 18.06 -15.77
C THR A 344 18.09 17.58 -17.08
N GLN A 345 18.50 16.41 -17.58
CA GLN A 345 17.87 15.81 -18.75
C GLN A 345 16.39 15.47 -18.53
N LEU A 346 16.05 14.91 -17.36
CA LEU A 346 14.67 14.58 -17.00
C LEU A 346 13.77 15.83 -16.93
N GLN A 347 14.28 16.91 -16.33
CA GLN A 347 13.56 18.18 -16.23
C GLN A 347 13.34 18.85 -17.60
N ALA A 348 14.26 18.60 -18.56
CA ALA A 348 14.17 19.14 -19.91
C ALA A 348 13.23 18.35 -20.84
N LEU A 349 12.69 17.19 -20.41
CA LEU A 349 11.77 16.40 -21.23
C LEU A 349 10.48 17.18 -21.51
N PRO A 350 10.11 17.40 -22.78
CA PRO A 350 8.86 18.05 -23.13
C PRO A 350 7.68 17.08 -22.99
N GLY A 351 6.49 17.58 -22.64
CA GLY A 351 5.25 16.82 -22.67
C GLY A 351 4.98 15.96 -21.43
N LEU A 352 5.72 16.13 -20.34
CA LEU A 352 5.36 15.53 -19.06
C LEU A 352 4.06 16.16 -18.54
N ASP A 353 3.09 15.32 -18.17
CA ASP A 353 1.85 15.77 -17.54
C ASP A 353 2.06 16.25 -16.10
N ALA A 354 1.06 16.91 -15.52
CA ALA A 354 1.16 17.49 -14.19
C ALA A 354 1.51 16.47 -13.07
N PRO A 355 0.97 15.23 -13.06
CA PRO A 355 1.40 14.20 -12.13
C PRO A 355 2.88 13.81 -12.28
N ALA A 356 3.35 13.61 -13.50
CA ALA A 356 4.74 13.29 -13.78
C ALA A 356 5.69 14.44 -13.37
N GLN A 357 5.36 15.68 -13.74
CA GLN A 357 6.13 16.87 -13.32
C GLN A 357 6.23 17.00 -11.80
N ARG A 358 5.17 16.66 -11.08
CA ARG A 358 5.16 16.68 -9.60
C ARG A 358 6.17 15.69 -9.02
N VAL A 359 6.19 14.46 -9.53
CA VAL A 359 7.13 13.43 -9.09
C VAL A 359 8.57 13.80 -9.44
N VAL A 360 8.79 14.47 -10.56
CA VAL A 360 10.12 15.02 -10.91
C VAL A 360 10.56 16.08 -9.89
N ARG A 361 9.66 17.00 -9.47
CA ARG A 361 9.99 17.97 -8.42
C ARG A 361 10.33 17.31 -7.09
N TRP A 362 9.63 16.25 -6.70
CA TRP A 362 9.99 15.49 -5.49
C TRP A 362 11.37 14.83 -5.62
N LEU A 363 11.72 14.34 -6.81
CA LEU A 363 13.06 13.80 -7.06
C LEU A 363 14.14 14.89 -7.00
N VAL A 364 13.86 16.10 -7.47
CA VAL A 364 14.76 17.26 -7.32
C VAL A 364 15.04 17.52 -5.84
N ALA A 365 14.00 17.55 -5.01
CA ALA A 365 14.16 17.74 -3.57
C ALA A 365 14.97 16.58 -2.93
N GLU A 366 14.68 15.34 -3.31
CA GLU A 366 15.39 14.15 -2.81
C GLU A 366 16.88 14.18 -3.19
N ALA A 367 17.21 14.57 -4.43
CA ALA A 367 18.57 14.71 -4.90
C ALA A 367 19.34 15.84 -4.21
N ALA A 368 18.71 16.99 -4.02
CA ALA A 368 19.29 18.12 -3.32
C ALA A 368 19.57 17.79 -1.84
N LEU A 369 18.62 17.12 -1.16
CA LEU A 369 18.83 16.65 0.21
C LEU A 369 19.97 15.63 0.30
N ALA A 370 20.05 14.71 -0.64
CA ALA A 370 21.15 13.72 -0.67
C ALA A 370 22.52 14.37 -0.88
N SER A 371 22.56 15.54 -1.53
CA SER A 371 23.77 16.37 -1.71
C SER A 371 24.02 17.36 -0.55
N GLY A 372 23.17 17.36 0.48
CA GLY A 372 23.28 18.27 1.62
C GLY A 372 22.77 19.71 1.36
N ASP A 373 22.16 19.98 0.21
CA ASP A 373 21.61 21.28 -0.14
C ASP A 373 20.12 21.38 0.18
N ALA A 374 19.82 21.60 1.47
CA ALA A 374 18.45 21.74 1.94
C ALA A 374 17.76 23.02 1.41
N ALA A 375 18.51 24.05 1.02
CA ALA A 375 17.94 25.28 0.45
C ALA A 375 17.44 25.02 -0.98
N ALA A 376 18.25 24.37 -1.83
CA ALA A 376 17.82 23.95 -3.16
C ALA A 376 16.65 22.96 -3.08
N ALA A 377 16.69 22.03 -2.13
CA ALA A 377 15.59 21.08 -1.90
C ALA A 377 14.27 21.81 -1.57
N LEU A 378 14.32 22.85 -0.72
CA LEU A 378 13.13 23.63 -0.37
C LEU A 378 12.58 24.39 -1.59
N GLY A 379 13.45 24.90 -2.45
CA GLY A 379 13.09 25.58 -3.69
C GLY A 379 12.35 24.70 -4.72
N ALA A 380 12.47 23.37 -4.62
CA ALA A 380 11.76 22.45 -5.50
C ALA A 380 10.24 22.36 -5.22
N PHE A 381 9.81 22.80 -4.03
CA PHE A 381 8.39 22.74 -3.66
C PHE A 381 7.67 24.02 -4.08
N PRO A 382 6.54 23.92 -4.81
CA PRO A 382 5.72 25.07 -5.13
C PRO A 382 5.06 25.64 -3.86
N PRO A 383 4.52 26.87 -3.91
CA PRO A 383 3.72 27.41 -2.84
C PRO A 383 2.62 26.44 -2.41
N GLU A 384 2.32 26.39 -1.11
CA GLU A 384 1.29 25.50 -0.58
C GLU A 384 -0.08 25.80 -1.20
N SER A 385 -0.77 24.75 -1.61
CA SER A 385 -2.15 24.79 -2.07
C SER A 385 -2.95 23.66 -1.41
N PRO A 386 -4.29 23.79 -1.28
CA PRO A 386 -5.11 22.73 -0.68
C PRO A 386 -4.94 21.37 -1.35
N VAL A 387 -4.78 21.35 -2.68
CA VAL A 387 -4.56 20.10 -3.45
C VAL A 387 -3.22 19.46 -3.10
N LEU A 388 -2.17 20.26 -2.94
CA LEU A 388 -0.84 19.75 -2.57
C LEU A 388 -0.79 19.35 -1.09
N ALA A 389 -1.55 20.06 -0.25
CA ALA A 389 -1.67 19.75 1.17
C ALA A 389 -2.31 18.37 1.45
N SER A 390 -3.10 17.83 0.52
CA SER A 390 -3.71 16.51 0.65
C SER A 390 -2.81 15.34 0.21
N GLN A 391 -1.61 15.62 -0.32
CA GLN A 391 -0.69 14.59 -0.81
C GLN A 391 0.35 14.24 0.25
N ARG A 392 0.35 12.97 0.67
CA ARG A 392 1.25 12.47 1.71
C ARG A 392 2.72 12.68 1.37
N ALA A 393 3.14 12.30 0.16
CA ALA A 393 4.53 12.46 -0.27
C ALA A 393 4.98 13.93 -0.21
N GLN A 394 4.13 14.86 -0.68
CA GLN A 394 4.40 16.29 -0.61
C GLN A 394 4.62 16.77 0.83
N GLN A 395 3.71 16.42 1.74
CA GLN A 395 3.75 16.87 3.13
C GLN A 395 4.97 16.32 3.87
N LEU A 396 5.24 15.03 3.71
CA LEU A 396 6.34 14.39 4.42
C LEU A 396 7.70 14.83 3.90
N GLN A 397 7.88 14.91 2.57
CA GLN A 397 9.14 15.39 2.00
C GLN A 397 9.40 16.87 2.31
N LEU A 398 8.38 17.72 2.22
CA LEU A 398 8.50 19.13 2.56
C LEU A 398 8.85 19.33 4.05
N ALA A 399 8.22 18.55 4.95
CA ALA A 399 8.55 18.59 6.37
C ALA A 399 9.99 18.14 6.63
N GLN A 400 10.41 17.04 6.02
CA GLN A 400 11.79 16.55 6.11
C GLN A 400 12.79 17.60 5.60
N THR A 401 12.50 18.23 4.46
CA THR A 401 13.34 19.29 3.87
C THR A 401 13.44 20.49 4.80
N ARG A 402 12.31 20.94 5.37
CA ARG A 402 12.27 22.06 6.33
C ARG A 402 13.14 21.79 7.57
N VAL A 403 13.07 20.55 8.11
CA VAL A 403 13.93 20.13 9.23
C VAL A 403 15.41 20.15 8.83
N ALA A 404 15.73 19.66 7.63
CA ALA A 404 17.11 19.62 7.12
C ALA A 404 17.74 21.00 6.93
N THR A 405 16.95 22.07 6.76
CA THR A 405 17.48 23.45 6.68
C THR A 405 18.10 23.92 8.00
N GLN A 406 17.78 23.30 9.12
CA GLN A 406 18.15 23.71 10.49
C GLN A 406 17.71 25.14 10.84
N GLN A 407 16.87 25.77 10.04
CA GLN A 407 16.35 27.11 10.29
C GLN A 407 15.16 27.05 11.27
N PRO A 408 15.17 27.81 12.39
CA PRO A 408 14.12 27.72 13.41
C PRO A 408 12.71 27.98 12.88
N GLN A 409 12.55 28.88 11.89
CA GLN A 409 11.26 29.18 11.30
C GLN A 409 10.76 28.02 10.43
N ALA A 410 11.63 27.41 9.61
CA ALA A 410 11.28 26.28 8.77
C ALA A 410 10.91 25.05 9.63
N ILE A 411 11.65 24.79 10.70
CA ILE A 411 11.35 23.71 11.65
C ILE A 411 9.97 23.93 12.29
N ARG A 412 9.65 25.15 12.74
CA ARG A 412 8.31 25.45 13.27
C ARG A 412 7.20 25.20 12.25
N GLN A 413 7.43 25.55 10.99
CA GLN A 413 6.48 25.27 9.90
C GLN A 413 6.31 23.76 9.67
N ALA A 414 7.41 22.97 9.75
CA ALA A 414 7.37 21.51 9.66
C ALA A 414 6.51 20.92 10.79
N VAL A 415 6.75 21.32 12.04
CA VAL A 415 5.96 20.87 13.20
C VAL A 415 4.47 21.17 13.01
N GLN A 416 4.11 22.40 12.63
CA GLN A 416 2.70 22.77 12.42
C GLN A 416 2.05 21.98 11.28
N ALA A 417 2.77 21.74 10.18
CA ALA A 417 2.25 20.95 9.06
C ALA A 417 2.04 19.49 9.46
N LEU A 418 3.02 18.88 10.17
CA LEU A 418 2.93 17.50 10.63
C LEU A 418 1.87 17.31 11.72
N LEU A 419 1.68 18.27 12.61
CA LEU A 419 0.58 18.22 13.59
C LEU A 419 -0.78 18.18 12.91
N ARG A 420 -1.03 19.08 11.94
CA ARG A 420 -2.28 19.03 11.16
C ARG A 420 -2.43 17.73 10.40
N TRP A 421 -1.32 17.19 9.86
CA TRP A 421 -1.34 15.92 9.15
C TRP A 421 -1.67 14.74 10.05
N THR A 422 -1.02 14.62 11.21
CA THR A 422 -1.25 13.52 12.17
C THR A 422 -2.63 13.60 12.82
N ASP A 423 -3.22 14.79 12.96
CA ASP A 423 -4.60 14.98 13.40
C ASP A 423 -5.60 14.38 12.38
N GLN A 424 -5.39 14.63 11.09
CA GLN A 424 -6.22 14.11 10.00
C GLN A 424 -5.91 12.65 9.64
N HIS A 425 -4.66 12.22 9.86
CA HIS A 425 -4.12 10.90 9.52
C HIS A 425 -3.40 10.27 10.71
N PRO A 426 -4.11 9.95 11.81
CA PRO A 426 -3.50 9.50 13.06
C PRO A 426 -2.75 8.16 12.94
N ARG A 427 -3.03 7.40 11.87
CA ARG A 427 -2.36 6.12 11.58
C ARG A 427 -1.11 6.24 10.69
N ASP A 428 -0.64 7.44 10.40
CA ASP A 428 0.58 7.63 9.60
C ASP A 428 1.84 7.58 10.48
N ALA A 429 2.42 6.38 10.59
CA ALA A 429 3.59 6.13 11.44
C ALA A 429 4.82 6.96 11.03
N LEU A 430 5.03 7.16 9.71
CA LEU A 430 6.15 7.96 9.20
C LEU A 430 5.96 9.45 9.51
N ALA A 431 4.72 9.96 9.45
CA ALA A 431 4.43 11.33 9.85
C ALA A 431 4.75 11.57 11.33
N TRP A 432 4.38 10.63 12.22
CA TRP A 432 4.74 10.69 13.63
C TRP A 432 6.26 10.64 13.84
N MET A 433 6.99 9.81 13.09
CA MET A 433 8.45 9.75 13.15
C MET A 433 9.08 11.07 12.71
N LEU A 434 8.61 11.67 11.61
CA LEU A 434 9.10 12.97 11.15
C LEU A 434 8.74 14.10 12.12
N LEU A 435 7.57 14.04 12.76
CA LEU A 435 7.17 14.98 13.81
C LEU A 435 8.10 14.88 15.02
N SER A 436 8.50 13.67 15.41
CA SER A 436 9.52 13.48 16.44
C SER A 436 10.84 14.16 16.06
N SER A 437 11.31 13.94 14.82
CA SER A 437 12.55 14.56 14.32
C SER A 437 12.45 16.09 14.30
N ALA A 438 11.30 16.64 13.94
CA ALA A 438 11.06 18.08 13.95
C ALA A 438 11.05 18.66 15.37
N TYR A 439 10.46 17.98 16.35
CA TYR A 439 10.51 18.37 17.75
C TYR A 439 11.92 18.29 18.33
N GLN A 440 12.71 17.25 17.99
CA GLN A 440 14.11 17.16 18.37
C GLN A 440 14.92 18.35 17.84
N ALA A 441 14.69 18.73 16.58
CA ALA A 441 15.34 19.91 15.98
C ALA A 441 14.92 21.25 16.64
N GLN A 442 13.74 21.29 17.28
CA GLN A 442 13.30 22.41 18.11
C GLN A 442 13.84 22.41 19.53
N GLY A 443 14.43 21.29 20.00
CA GLY A 443 14.80 21.08 21.39
C GLY A 443 13.62 20.71 22.30
N ASP A 444 12.45 20.35 21.75
CA ASP A 444 11.27 19.88 22.51
C ASP A 444 11.33 18.36 22.72
N GLU A 445 12.13 17.97 23.68
CA GLU A 445 12.44 16.56 23.97
C GLU A 445 11.18 15.76 24.38
N LEU A 446 10.31 16.36 25.20
CA LEU A 446 9.12 15.67 25.70
C LEU A 446 8.16 15.29 24.57
N ARG A 447 7.84 16.24 23.67
CA ARG A 447 7.00 15.97 22.51
C ARG A 447 7.68 15.06 21.49
N ALA A 448 9.01 15.15 21.36
CA ALA A 448 9.75 14.25 20.48
C ALA A 448 9.63 12.78 20.90
N ILE A 449 9.78 12.48 22.21
CA ILE A 449 9.64 11.11 22.73
C ILE A 449 8.20 10.63 22.58
N ARG A 450 7.19 11.49 22.86
CA ARG A 450 5.80 11.13 22.63
C ARG A 450 5.53 10.78 21.17
N ALA A 451 5.98 11.60 20.22
CA ALA A 451 5.78 11.33 18.80
C ALA A 451 6.44 10.02 18.33
N GLN A 452 7.61 9.64 18.91
CA GLN A 452 8.19 8.32 18.70
C GLN A 452 7.29 7.19 19.21
N ALA A 453 6.72 7.39 20.42
CA ALA A 453 5.81 6.41 21.01
C ALA A 453 4.56 6.22 20.15
N GLU A 454 3.98 7.32 19.62
CA GLU A 454 2.83 7.27 18.71
C GLU A 454 3.16 6.52 17.41
N SER A 455 4.33 6.75 16.82
CA SER A 455 4.79 6.01 15.64
C SER A 455 4.82 4.50 15.89
N ARG A 456 5.35 4.07 17.05
CA ARG A 456 5.36 2.65 17.45
C ARG A 456 3.97 2.11 17.72
N PHE A 457 3.12 2.91 18.36
CA PHE A 457 1.73 2.56 18.63
C PHE A 457 0.96 2.27 17.35
N VAL A 458 1.09 3.13 16.35
CA VAL A 458 0.44 2.99 15.03
C VAL A 458 0.88 1.72 14.31
N GLN A 459 2.15 1.32 14.46
CA GLN A 459 2.68 0.07 13.94
C GLN A 459 2.32 -1.15 14.81
N MET A 460 1.45 -0.98 15.82
CA MET A 460 1.04 -2.02 16.79
C MET A 460 2.21 -2.66 17.54
N ASP A 461 3.36 -1.98 17.62
CA ASP A 461 4.49 -2.35 18.46
C ASP A 461 4.29 -1.80 19.87
N TYR A 462 3.26 -2.35 20.55
CA TYR A 462 2.86 -1.88 21.86
C TYR A 462 3.97 -2.00 22.93
N PRO A 463 4.82 -3.03 22.95
CA PRO A 463 5.96 -3.05 23.86
C PRO A 463 6.87 -1.83 23.69
N ALA A 464 7.30 -1.53 22.46
CA ALA A 464 8.15 -0.37 22.20
C ALA A 464 7.43 0.97 22.46
N ALA A 465 6.13 1.05 22.17
CA ALA A 465 5.31 2.22 22.50
C ALA A 465 5.25 2.48 24.00
N VAL A 466 5.00 1.43 24.81
CA VAL A 466 5.00 1.50 26.29
C VAL A 466 6.33 1.99 26.81
N ASP A 467 7.45 1.46 26.32
CA ASP A 467 8.79 1.87 26.78
C ASP A 467 9.04 3.35 26.48
N ARG A 468 8.63 3.85 25.31
CA ARG A 468 8.77 5.26 24.94
C ARG A 468 7.83 6.16 25.74
N PHE A 469 6.56 5.78 25.95
CA PHE A 469 5.65 6.56 26.79
C PHE A 469 6.12 6.61 28.25
N LYS A 470 6.70 5.53 28.79
CA LYS A 470 7.30 5.54 30.13
C LYS A 470 8.50 6.49 30.23
N ALA A 471 9.36 6.51 29.20
CA ALA A 471 10.47 7.46 29.15
C ALA A 471 9.96 8.91 29.13
N ALA A 472 8.94 9.21 28.34
CA ALA A 472 8.30 10.53 28.32
C ALA A 472 7.66 10.90 29.67
N GLN A 473 6.98 9.96 30.33
CA GLN A 473 6.39 10.15 31.66
C GLN A 473 7.45 10.46 32.73
N THR A 474 8.56 9.72 32.71
CA THR A 474 9.69 9.96 33.62
C THR A 474 10.24 11.37 33.42
N LEU A 475 10.50 11.78 32.20
CA LEU A 475 10.99 13.11 31.87
C LEU A 475 9.99 14.22 32.29
N ALA A 476 8.70 14.04 32.03
CA ALA A 476 7.65 14.97 32.48
C ALA A 476 7.63 15.11 34.01
N SER A 477 7.78 14.00 34.75
CA SER A 477 7.85 13.99 36.21
C SER A 477 9.08 14.71 36.76
N GLU A 478 10.23 14.56 36.09
CA GLU A 478 11.46 15.27 36.44
C GLU A 478 11.33 16.78 36.20
N TRP A 479 10.75 17.17 35.08
CA TRP A 479 10.50 18.58 34.73
C TRP A 479 9.47 19.23 35.67
N THR A 480 8.45 18.47 36.09
CA THR A 480 7.49 18.93 37.11
C THR A 480 8.21 19.22 38.44
N ARG A 481 9.03 18.28 38.93
CA ARG A 481 9.79 18.44 40.20
C ARG A 481 10.79 19.59 40.16
N SER A 482 11.37 19.84 39.00
CA SER A 482 12.34 20.94 38.82
C SER A 482 11.71 22.28 38.45
N GLY A 483 10.38 22.36 38.33
CA GLY A 483 9.66 23.57 37.94
C GLY A 483 9.87 23.98 36.47
N ARG A 484 10.36 23.07 35.62
CA ARG A 484 10.63 23.31 34.21
C ARG A 484 9.38 23.11 33.32
N LEU A 485 8.37 22.41 33.82
CA LEU A 485 7.17 22.12 33.04
C LEU A 485 6.22 23.32 33.03
N ASP A 486 5.97 23.87 31.86
CA ASP A 486 4.99 24.94 31.66
C ASP A 486 3.55 24.38 31.55
N ARG A 487 2.57 25.27 31.36
CA ARG A 487 1.16 24.87 31.21
C ARG A 487 0.93 23.91 30.03
N ALA A 488 1.60 24.14 28.92
CA ALA A 488 1.49 23.27 27.74
C ALA A 488 2.13 21.91 27.99
N GLY A 489 3.24 21.86 28.74
CA GLY A 489 3.88 20.63 29.16
C GLY A 489 3.02 19.78 30.11
N HIS A 490 2.22 20.39 30.98
CA HIS A 490 1.27 19.64 31.83
C HIS A 490 0.15 18.98 31.01
N VAL A 491 -0.34 19.65 29.96
CA VAL A 491 -1.28 19.03 29.01
C VAL A 491 -0.63 17.86 28.29
N GLU A 492 0.61 18.02 27.83
CA GLU A 492 1.38 16.98 27.17
C GLU A 492 1.58 15.76 28.06
N ALA A 493 1.94 15.96 29.34
CA ALA A 493 2.09 14.91 30.34
C ALA A 493 0.77 14.13 30.53
N ALA A 494 -0.37 14.80 30.58
CA ALA A 494 -1.69 14.15 30.69
C ALA A 494 -2.01 13.28 29.46
N ILE A 495 -1.65 13.73 28.25
CA ILE A 495 -1.77 12.94 27.02
C ILE A 495 -0.88 11.69 27.10
N ILE A 496 0.39 11.85 27.51
CA ILE A 496 1.34 10.75 27.67
C ILE A 496 0.78 9.70 28.63
N ASP A 497 0.24 10.12 29.77
CA ASP A 497 -0.35 9.20 30.76
C ASP A 497 -1.56 8.44 30.22
N ALA A 498 -2.42 9.09 29.44
CA ALA A 498 -3.56 8.45 28.81
C ALA A 498 -3.12 7.42 27.77
N ARG A 499 -2.18 7.79 26.91
CA ARG A 499 -1.64 6.92 25.85
C ARG A 499 -0.83 5.75 26.41
N LEU A 500 -0.13 5.96 27.52
CA LEU A 500 0.58 4.88 28.22
C LEU A 500 -0.40 3.81 28.72
N ARG A 501 -1.47 4.24 29.40
CA ARG A 501 -2.52 3.29 29.89
C ARG A 501 -3.13 2.48 28.75
N GLU A 502 -3.48 3.14 27.66
CA GLU A 502 -4.02 2.49 26.47
C GLU A 502 -3.02 1.48 25.87
N SER A 503 -1.76 1.89 25.73
CA SER A 503 -0.69 1.02 25.19
C SER A 503 -0.44 -0.20 26.09
N GLU A 504 -0.48 -0.03 27.42
CA GLU A 504 -0.32 -1.13 28.38
C GLU A 504 -1.51 -2.10 28.34
N GLN A 505 -2.72 -1.59 28.14
CA GLN A 505 -3.89 -2.43 27.95
C GLN A 505 -3.76 -3.28 26.67
N LEU A 506 -3.48 -2.64 25.53
CA LEU A 506 -3.33 -3.35 24.25
C LEU A 506 -2.15 -4.34 24.27
N ARG A 507 -1.05 -4.01 24.96
CA ARG A 507 0.06 -4.94 25.19
C ARG A 507 -0.37 -6.19 25.96
N ARG A 508 -1.20 -6.04 27.02
CA ARG A 508 -1.75 -7.18 27.78
C ARG A 508 -2.68 -8.03 26.92
N GLU A 509 -3.58 -7.40 26.18
CA GLU A 509 -4.48 -8.09 25.25
C GLU A 509 -3.70 -8.87 24.19
N GLN A 510 -2.63 -8.29 23.65
CA GLN A 510 -1.73 -8.94 22.70
C GLN A 510 -1.02 -10.15 23.29
N ALA A 511 -0.61 -10.08 24.59
CA ALA A 511 0.03 -11.20 25.26
C ALA A 511 -0.91 -12.40 25.47
N LEU A 512 -2.22 -12.16 25.64
CA LEU A 512 -3.24 -13.19 25.78
C LEU A 512 -3.60 -13.88 24.45
N GLN A 513 -3.22 -13.30 23.31
CA GLN A 513 -3.47 -13.85 21.97
C GLN A 513 -2.32 -14.74 21.46
N ARG A 514 -1.21 -14.80 22.18
CA ARG A 514 -0.05 -15.66 21.92
C ARG A 514 -0.19 -17.00 22.63
#